data_50a767506a9cdda7ef8cb9e199ec728e
#
_entry.id   50a767506a9cdda7ef8cb9e199ec728e
#
_cell.length_a   1.000
_cell.length_b   1.000
_cell.length_c   1.000
_cell.angle_alpha   90.00
_cell.angle_beta   90.00
_cell.angle_gamma   90.00
#
_symmetry.space_group_name_H-M   'P 1'
#
loop_
_entity.id
_entity.type
_entity.pdbx_description
1 polymer ?
#
loop_
_entity_poly.entity_id
_entity_poly.type
_entity_poly.pdbx_seq_one_letter_code
_entity_poly.pdbx_strand_id
1 'polypeptide(L)'
;MTMNGRLLYVVGPSGSGKDTLIETARRTLPDDVDVKVARRTITRPVGHGAEQHLAVSEYRFELLAAAGEFALHWQANGLRYGIGREVLSWLKDGTTVVVNGSRLHVGEALAIFPDVEVVHVDAEGTLR
;
A
#
# COMPACT_ATOMS: atom_id res chain seq x y z
N MET A 1 2.34 8.56 -20.60
CA MET A 1 1.83 7.17 -20.74
C MET A 1 0.65 6.99 -19.79
N THR A 2 -0.44 6.45 -20.31
CA THR A 2 -1.64 6.25 -19.50
C THR A 2 -1.57 4.89 -18.81
N MET A 3 -1.86 4.88 -17.50
CA MET A 3 -2.00 3.65 -16.74
C MET A 3 -3.42 3.14 -16.92
N ASN A 4 -3.59 1.90 -17.35
CA ASN A 4 -4.91 1.30 -17.57
C ASN A 4 -5.51 0.75 -16.27
N GLY A 5 -4.68 0.40 -15.31
CA GLY A 5 -5.13 -0.15 -14.04
C GLY A 5 -5.58 0.93 -13.07
N ARG A 6 -6.24 0.48 -12.01
CA ARG A 6 -6.75 1.37 -10.96
C ARG A 6 -5.92 1.19 -9.69
N LEU A 7 -5.52 2.30 -9.09
CA LEU A 7 -4.83 2.28 -7.81
C LEU A 7 -5.82 2.67 -6.72
N LEU A 8 -6.07 1.75 -5.79
CA LEU A 8 -6.95 1.97 -4.65
C LEU A 8 -6.08 2.19 -3.42
N TYR A 9 -6.08 3.40 -2.90
CA TYR A 9 -5.28 3.80 -1.75
C TYR A 9 -6.20 3.78 -0.52
N VAL A 10 -6.08 2.71 0.29
CA VAL A 10 -6.99 2.46 1.39
C VAL A 10 -6.46 3.13 2.65
N VAL A 11 -7.29 3.96 3.27
CA VAL A 11 -6.93 4.69 4.49
C VAL A 11 -7.99 4.48 5.55
N GLY A 12 -7.61 4.67 6.80
CA GLY A 12 -8.52 4.56 7.93
C GLY A 12 -7.77 4.76 9.23
N PRO A 13 -8.49 5.03 10.32
CA PRO A 13 -7.85 5.24 11.62
C PRO A 13 -7.27 3.94 12.17
N SER A 14 -6.31 4.08 13.09
CA SER A 14 -5.78 2.94 13.84
C SER A 14 -6.94 2.21 14.53
N GLY A 15 -6.90 0.89 14.48
CA GLY A 15 -7.94 0.10 15.13
C GLY A 15 -9.22 -0.04 14.34
N SER A 16 -9.24 0.44 13.08
CA SER A 16 -10.43 0.29 12.23
C SER A 16 -10.60 -1.11 11.66
N GLY A 17 -9.58 -1.97 11.78
CA GLY A 17 -9.58 -3.27 11.12
C GLY A 17 -9.09 -3.24 9.69
N LYS A 18 -8.57 -2.11 9.25
CA LYS A 18 -8.12 -1.91 7.87
C LYS A 18 -7.06 -2.95 7.47
N ASP A 19 -6.06 -3.18 8.32
CA ASP A 19 -4.98 -4.12 8.01
C ASP A 19 -5.52 -5.54 7.88
N THR A 20 -6.44 -5.94 8.76
CA THR A 20 -7.05 -7.26 8.72
C THR A 20 -7.88 -7.43 7.45
N LEU A 21 -8.65 -6.40 7.08
CA LEU A 21 -9.48 -6.41 5.88
C LEU A 21 -8.62 -6.60 4.64
N ILE A 22 -7.54 -5.85 4.53
CA ILE A 22 -6.65 -5.92 3.38
C ILE A 22 -5.95 -7.28 3.30
N GLU A 23 -5.45 -7.80 4.43
CA GLU A 23 -4.81 -9.12 4.46
C GLU A 23 -5.78 -10.24 4.12
N THR A 24 -7.03 -10.13 4.58
CA THR A 24 -8.05 -11.11 4.22
C THR A 24 -8.29 -11.09 2.71
N ALA A 25 -8.41 -9.90 2.13
CA ALA A 25 -8.57 -9.76 0.68
C ALA A 25 -7.40 -10.39 -0.06
N ARG A 26 -6.17 -10.12 0.37
CA ARG A 26 -4.97 -10.66 -0.28
C ARG A 26 -4.97 -12.19 -0.29
N ARG A 27 -5.41 -12.81 0.81
CA ARG A 27 -5.39 -14.27 0.95
C ARG A 27 -6.55 -14.96 0.22
N THR A 28 -7.67 -14.26 0.05
CA THR A 28 -8.90 -14.89 -0.45
C THR A 28 -9.23 -14.56 -1.90
N LEU A 29 -8.56 -13.58 -2.51
CA LEU A 29 -8.80 -13.26 -3.92
C LEU A 29 -8.36 -14.43 -4.80
N PRO A 30 -9.21 -14.87 -5.74
CA PRO A 30 -8.80 -15.91 -6.69
C PRO A 30 -7.67 -15.41 -7.60
N ASP A 31 -6.84 -16.34 -8.06
CA ASP A 31 -5.70 -16.01 -8.92
C ASP A 31 -6.14 -15.45 -10.28
N ASP A 32 -7.34 -15.76 -10.73
CA ASP A 32 -7.85 -15.31 -12.02
C ASP A 32 -8.48 -13.92 -11.99
N VAL A 33 -8.58 -13.32 -10.80
CA VAL A 33 -9.06 -11.95 -10.66
C VAL A 33 -7.88 -11.01 -10.84
N ASP A 34 -8.06 -9.97 -11.66
CA ASP A 34 -7.00 -9.02 -11.98
C ASP A 34 -6.90 -7.93 -10.92
N VAL A 35 -6.67 -8.36 -9.69
CA VAL A 35 -6.50 -7.49 -8.52
C VAL A 35 -5.30 -7.99 -7.72
N LYS A 36 -4.40 -7.09 -7.38
CA LYS A 36 -3.24 -7.40 -6.55
C LYS A 36 -3.19 -6.45 -5.38
N VAL A 37 -2.79 -6.98 -4.22
CA VAL A 37 -2.57 -6.18 -3.02
C VAL A 37 -1.08 -5.98 -2.88
N ALA A 38 -0.63 -4.72 -2.91
CA ALA A 38 0.79 -4.42 -2.77
C ALA A 38 1.25 -4.74 -1.36
N ARG A 39 2.37 -5.46 -1.24
CA ARG A 39 2.98 -5.73 0.06
C ARG A 39 3.86 -4.54 0.42
N ARG A 40 3.65 -4.00 1.62
CA ARG A 40 4.45 -2.86 2.07
C ARG A 40 5.82 -3.31 2.58
N THR A 41 6.83 -2.49 2.34
CA THR A 41 8.14 -2.61 2.97
C THR A 41 8.14 -1.65 4.16
N ILE A 42 8.36 -2.16 5.36
CA ILE A 42 8.25 -1.36 6.58
C ILE A 42 9.48 -1.60 7.47
N THR A 43 9.95 -0.54 8.13
CA THR A 43 11.05 -0.65 9.09
C THR A 43 10.55 -1.16 10.45
N ARG A 44 9.65 -2.14 10.43
CA ARG A 44 9.04 -2.77 11.59
C ARG A 44 9.27 -4.27 11.52
N PRO A 45 9.67 -4.93 12.63
CA PRO A 45 9.83 -6.39 12.61
C PRO A 45 8.55 -7.12 12.22
N VAL A 46 8.70 -8.25 11.54
CA VAL A 46 7.57 -9.12 11.18
C VAL A 46 6.97 -9.72 12.45
N GLY A 47 5.66 -9.99 12.43
CA GLY A 47 4.98 -10.63 13.53
C GLY A 47 4.19 -9.69 14.43
N HIS A 48 4.23 -8.40 14.14
CA HIS A 48 3.48 -7.40 14.87
C HIS A 48 2.31 -6.92 14.03
N GLY A 49 1.10 -7.35 14.39
CA GLY A 49 -0.11 -6.99 13.68
C GLY A 49 -0.50 -8.01 12.63
N ALA A 50 -1.60 -7.73 11.92
CA ALA A 50 -2.20 -8.64 10.94
C ALA A 50 -1.47 -8.65 9.60
N GLU A 51 -0.74 -7.58 9.30
CA GLU A 51 -0.15 -7.37 7.99
C GLU A 51 1.11 -8.20 7.77
N GLN A 52 1.19 -8.85 6.62
CA GLN A 52 2.39 -9.57 6.17
C GLN A 52 3.23 -8.62 5.32
N HIS A 53 4.06 -7.82 5.98
CA HIS A 53 4.91 -6.85 5.28
C HIS A 53 6.33 -7.38 5.10
N LEU A 54 7.11 -6.69 4.26
CA LEU A 54 8.54 -6.95 4.11
C LEU A 54 9.27 -6.08 5.13
N ALA A 55 9.91 -6.73 6.10
CA ALA A 55 10.63 -6.03 7.17
C ALA A 55 12.05 -5.72 6.72
N VAL A 56 12.46 -4.46 6.88
CA VAL A 56 13.83 -4.03 6.58
C VAL A 56 14.33 -3.13 7.69
N SER A 57 15.66 -2.98 7.78
CA SER A 57 16.26 -2.00 8.68
C SER A 57 16.09 -0.58 8.12
N GLU A 58 16.28 0.42 8.98
CA GLU A 58 16.31 1.82 8.54
C GLU A 58 17.36 2.01 7.44
N TYR A 59 18.53 1.43 7.63
CA TYR A 59 19.62 1.57 6.67
C TYR A 59 19.23 0.97 5.32
N ARG A 60 18.65 -0.23 5.33
CA ARG A 60 18.24 -0.89 4.09
C ARG A 60 17.15 -0.10 3.39
N PHE A 61 16.21 0.46 4.16
CA PHE A 61 15.16 1.30 3.58
C PHE A 61 15.76 2.51 2.85
N GLU A 62 16.74 3.17 3.47
CA GLU A 62 17.42 4.31 2.85
C GLU A 62 18.07 3.93 1.52
N LEU A 63 18.71 2.78 1.48
CA LEU A 63 19.36 2.29 0.24
C LEU A 63 18.32 2.04 -0.85
N LEU A 64 17.19 1.42 -0.49
CA LEU A 64 16.12 1.13 -1.45
C LEU A 64 15.50 2.42 -1.99
N ALA A 65 15.24 3.38 -1.10
CA ALA A 65 14.68 4.67 -1.50
C ALA A 65 15.64 5.42 -2.43
N ALA A 66 16.92 5.46 -2.08
CA ALA A 66 17.94 6.14 -2.89
C ALA A 66 18.11 5.49 -4.27
N ALA A 67 17.90 4.18 -4.35
CA ALA A 67 17.98 3.44 -5.60
C ALA A 67 16.71 3.55 -6.45
N GLY A 68 15.69 4.26 -5.98
CA GLY A 68 14.45 4.42 -6.72
C GLY A 68 13.56 3.18 -6.72
N GLU A 69 13.70 2.34 -5.70
CA GLU A 69 12.97 1.07 -5.64
C GLU A 69 11.52 1.21 -5.19
N PHE A 70 11.13 2.40 -4.71
CA PHE A 70 9.75 2.64 -4.26
C PHE A 70 9.01 3.54 -5.23
N ALA A 71 7.81 3.13 -5.61
CA ALA A 71 6.89 4.00 -6.35
C ALA A 71 6.31 5.08 -5.43
N LEU A 72 6.18 4.75 -4.14
CA LEU A 72 5.62 5.65 -3.14
C LEU A 72 6.22 5.28 -1.79
N HIS A 73 6.61 6.27 -0.99
CA HIS A 73 7.06 5.99 0.38
C HIS A 73 6.75 7.18 1.27
N TRP A 74 6.65 6.90 2.58
CA TRP A 74 6.33 7.92 3.57
C TRP A 74 6.83 7.48 4.94
N GLN A 75 6.76 8.40 5.90
CA GLN A 75 7.12 8.15 7.29
C GLN A 75 5.91 8.45 8.17
N ALA A 76 5.61 7.55 9.09
CA ALA A 76 4.51 7.72 10.04
C ALA A 76 4.77 6.89 11.28
N ASN A 77 4.40 7.42 12.44
CA ASN A 77 4.48 6.70 13.72
C ASN A 77 5.88 6.15 14.01
N GLY A 78 6.93 6.87 13.63
CA GLY A 78 8.31 6.46 13.85
C GLY A 78 8.80 5.35 12.93
N LEU A 79 8.01 4.96 11.94
CA LEU A 79 8.36 3.92 10.97
C LEU A 79 8.38 4.49 9.57
N ARG A 80 9.05 3.77 8.67
CA ARG A 80 9.10 4.13 7.27
C ARG A 80 8.40 3.05 6.46
N TYR A 81 7.61 3.49 5.48
CA TYR A 81 6.75 2.63 4.66
C TYR A 81 7.06 2.85 3.19
N GLY A 82 7.18 1.76 2.45
CA GLY A 82 7.44 1.85 1.01
C GLY A 82 6.56 0.89 0.23
N ILE A 83 6.16 1.35 -0.95
CA ILE A 83 5.43 0.56 -1.94
C ILE A 83 6.37 0.38 -3.13
N GLY A 84 6.66 -0.86 -3.48
CA GLY A 84 7.65 -1.17 -4.51
C GLY A 84 7.22 -0.75 -5.90
N ARG A 85 8.20 -0.63 -6.77
CA ARG A 85 7.99 -0.20 -8.16
C ARG A 85 7.18 -1.17 -8.99
N GLU A 86 7.03 -2.42 -8.54
CA GLU A 86 6.25 -3.41 -9.28
C GLU A 86 4.81 -2.97 -9.50
N VAL A 87 4.26 -2.09 -8.64
CA VAL A 87 2.90 -1.58 -8.83
C VAL A 87 2.76 -0.81 -10.14
N LEU A 88 3.84 -0.17 -10.61
CA LEU A 88 3.81 0.57 -11.87
C LEU A 88 3.57 -0.36 -13.06
N SER A 89 4.25 -1.51 -13.04
CA SER A 89 4.08 -2.53 -14.07
C SER A 89 2.67 -3.12 -14.03
N TRP A 90 2.16 -3.41 -12.84
CA TRP A 90 0.80 -3.94 -12.68
C TRP A 90 -0.24 -2.96 -13.21
N LEU A 91 -0.11 -1.68 -12.88
CA LEU A 91 -1.03 -0.65 -13.35
C LEU A 91 -0.97 -0.51 -14.88
N LYS A 92 0.23 -0.57 -15.44
CA LYS A 92 0.41 -0.50 -16.89
C LYS A 92 -0.28 -1.67 -17.58
N ASP A 93 -0.29 -2.84 -16.93
CA ASP A 93 -0.93 -4.04 -17.48
C ASP A 93 -2.44 -4.07 -17.26
N GLY A 94 -3.00 -3.04 -16.65
CA GLY A 94 -4.44 -2.96 -16.42
C GLY A 94 -4.92 -3.55 -15.11
N THR A 95 -4.01 -3.98 -14.24
CA THR A 95 -4.34 -4.59 -12.96
C THR A 95 -4.85 -3.54 -11.97
N THR A 96 -5.86 -3.90 -11.18
CA THR A 96 -6.27 -3.09 -10.04
C THR A 96 -5.34 -3.40 -8.88
N VAL A 97 -4.73 -2.36 -8.32
CA VAL A 97 -3.75 -2.49 -7.23
C VAL A 97 -4.30 -1.86 -5.97
N VAL A 98 -4.31 -2.62 -4.88
CA VAL A 98 -4.75 -2.15 -3.57
C VAL A 98 -3.52 -1.82 -2.75
N VAL A 99 -3.47 -0.61 -2.19
CA VAL A 99 -2.39 -0.14 -1.34
C VAL A 99 -2.94 0.19 0.03
N ASN A 100 -2.33 -0.37 1.08
CA ASN A 100 -2.62 -0.01 2.45
C ASN A 100 -1.89 1.30 2.74
N GLY A 101 -2.60 2.41 2.69
CA GLY A 101 -2.02 3.74 2.72
C GLY A 101 -2.07 4.41 4.08
N SER A 102 -1.66 5.67 4.08
CA SER A 102 -1.70 6.54 5.25
C SER A 102 -2.58 7.73 4.96
N ARG A 103 -3.56 7.98 5.84
CA ARG A 103 -4.48 9.10 5.69
C ARG A 103 -3.75 10.45 5.63
N LEU A 104 -2.65 10.57 6.38
CA LEU A 104 -1.87 11.80 6.41
C LEU A 104 -1.05 12.03 5.14
N HIS A 105 -0.89 11.01 4.31
CA HIS A 105 -0.03 11.06 3.13
C HIS A 105 -0.79 10.90 1.82
N VAL A 106 -2.09 11.16 1.83
CA VAL A 106 -2.93 11.13 0.62
C VAL A 106 -2.40 12.11 -0.42
N GLY A 107 -1.92 13.28 0.02
CA GLY A 107 -1.39 14.29 -0.89
C GLY A 107 -0.21 13.79 -1.71
N GLU A 108 0.71 13.04 -1.09
CA GLU A 108 1.84 12.48 -1.81
C GLU A 108 1.38 11.44 -2.84
N ALA A 109 0.40 10.61 -2.47
CA ALA A 109 -0.14 9.63 -3.40
C ALA A 109 -0.79 10.30 -4.61
N LEU A 110 -1.56 11.37 -4.37
CA LEU A 110 -2.21 12.12 -5.45
C LEU A 110 -1.20 12.82 -6.35
N ALA A 111 -0.09 13.27 -5.79
CA ALA A 111 0.95 13.94 -6.58
C ALA A 111 1.62 12.98 -7.57
N ILE A 112 1.79 11.71 -7.17
CA ILE A 112 2.43 10.70 -8.00
C ILE A 112 1.41 10.00 -8.90
N PHE A 113 0.23 9.74 -8.38
CA PHE A 113 -0.84 9.02 -9.09
C PHE A 113 -2.10 9.90 -9.11
N PRO A 114 -2.23 10.84 -10.06
CA PRO A 114 -3.37 11.78 -10.05
C PRO A 114 -4.74 11.10 -10.11
N ASP A 115 -4.81 9.91 -10.69
CA ASP A 115 -6.06 9.16 -10.83
C ASP A 115 -6.30 8.16 -9.70
N VAL A 116 -5.52 8.25 -8.61
CA VAL A 116 -5.69 7.34 -7.49
C VAL A 116 -7.07 7.49 -6.87
N GLU A 117 -7.66 6.35 -6.48
CA GLU A 117 -8.94 6.35 -5.78
C GLU A 117 -8.67 6.12 -4.30
N VAL A 118 -9.10 7.06 -3.46
CA VAL A 118 -8.92 6.95 -2.02
C VAL A 118 -10.14 6.27 -1.43
N VAL A 119 -9.91 5.16 -0.73
CA VAL A 119 -10.96 4.36 -0.12
C VAL A 119 -10.84 4.51 1.40
N HIS A 120 -11.91 4.94 2.04
CA HIS A 120 -11.93 5.15 3.49
C HIS A 120 -12.59 3.97 4.19
N VAL A 121 -11.92 3.47 5.25
CA VAL A 121 -12.46 2.45 6.13
C VAL A 121 -12.71 3.12 7.48
N ASP A 122 -13.94 3.05 8.00
CA ASP A 122 -14.25 3.68 9.27
C ASP A 122 -13.84 2.80 10.45
N ALA A 123 -14.12 3.29 11.68
CA ALA A 123 -13.68 2.60 12.89
C ALA A 123 -14.32 1.22 13.07
N GLU A 124 -15.44 0.94 12.42
CA GLU A 124 -16.10 -0.37 12.46
C GLU A 124 -15.67 -1.27 11.28
N GLY A 125 -14.70 -0.83 10.47
CA GLY A 125 -14.27 -1.59 9.31
C GLY A 125 -15.20 -1.49 8.11
N THR A 126 -16.11 -0.52 8.11
CA THR A 126 -17.06 -0.30 7.03
C THR A 126 -16.45 0.62 5.97
N LEU A 127 -16.61 0.28 4.71
CA LEU A 127 -16.15 1.13 3.61
C LEU A 127 -17.02 2.38 3.48
N ARG A 128 -16.37 3.47 3.12
CA ARG A 128 -17.05 4.76 2.97
C ARG A 128 -16.73 5.38 1.63
#